data_2aa012fe9078056f25dccd89a57041f7
#
_entry.id   2aa012fe9078056f25dccd89a57041f7
#
_cell.length_a   1.000
_cell.length_b   1.000
_cell.length_c   1.000
_cell.angle_alpha   90.00
_cell.angle_beta   90.00
_cell.angle_gamma   90.00
#
_symmetry.space_group_name_H-M   'P 1'
#
loop_
_entity.id
_entity.type
_entity.pdbx_description
1 polymer ?
#
loop_
_entity_poly.entity_id
_entity_poly.type
_entity_poly.pdbx_seq_one_letter_code
_entity_poly.pdbx_strand_id
1 'polypeptide(L)'
;FDDYKTALENGDFDLYLGEVKLSSNMDLSPFFSSAGKAKNGIDLKSPLCDAYFDFKEGKIDISTFESVFEEEMCFLPLCYRMGAVYYSRPLSFEGSPTESDIYSNIYSWSF
;
A
#
# COMPACT_ATOMS: atom_id res chain seq x y z
N PHE A 1 21.54 -6.86 -3.10
CA PHE A 1 20.29 -6.12 -3.41
C PHE A 1 19.81 -6.41 -4.83
N ASP A 2 20.73 -6.46 -5.80
CA ASP A 2 20.39 -6.72 -7.22
C ASP A 2 19.83 -8.13 -7.42
N ASP A 3 20.36 -9.13 -6.72
CA ASP A 3 19.87 -10.50 -6.77
C ASP A 3 18.44 -10.62 -6.24
N TYR A 4 18.12 -9.91 -5.15
CA TYR A 4 16.75 -9.83 -4.61
C TYR A 4 15.78 -9.22 -5.62
N LYS A 5 16.16 -8.11 -6.24
CA LYS A 5 15.35 -7.43 -7.23
C LYS A 5 15.11 -8.32 -8.46
N THR A 6 16.17 -8.99 -8.92
CA THR A 6 16.09 -9.91 -10.06
C THR A 6 15.18 -11.10 -9.75
N ALA A 7 15.30 -11.71 -8.56
CA ALA A 7 14.43 -12.79 -8.12
C ALA A 7 12.95 -12.35 -8.06
N LEU A 8 12.69 -11.14 -7.54
CA LEU A 8 11.33 -10.59 -7.48
C LEU A 8 10.74 -10.33 -8.87
N GLU A 9 11.54 -9.75 -9.77
CA GLU A 9 11.11 -9.47 -11.16
C GLU A 9 10.84 -10.76 -11.96
N ASN A 10 11.60 -11.82 -11.68
CA ASN A 10 11.45 -13.11 -12.35
C ASN A 10 10.39 -14.00 -11.70
N GLY A 11 9.94 -13.70 -10.46
CA GLY A 11 9.08 -14.57 -9.67
C GLY A 11 9.81 -15.81 -9.15
N ASP A 12 11.13 -15.73 -8.96
CA ASP A 12 11.99 -16.83 -8.50
C ASP A 12 12.11 -16.78 -6.96
N PHE A 13 10.99 -17.00 -6.30
CA PHE A 13 10.88 -17.05 -4.83
C PHE A 13 9.62 -17.81 -4.42
N ASP A 14 9.65 -18.47 -3.27
CA ASP A 14 8.47 -19.06 -2.64
C ASP A 14 7.76 -18.04 -1.74
N LEU A 15 8.53 -17.21 -1.04
CA LEU A 15 8.05 -16.16 -0.15
C LEU A 15 9.06 -15.02 -0.10
N TYR A 16 8.58 -13.80 -0.03
CA TYR A 16 9.45 -12.66 0.26
C TYR A 16 8.82 -11.71 1.28
N LEU A 17 9.65 -10.96 2.00
CA LEU A 17 9.24 -9.87 2.87
C LEU A 17 9.55 -8.55 2.17
N GLY A 18 8.52 -7.76 1.93
CA GLY A 18 8.64 -6.48 1.23
C GLY A 18 7.95 -5.34 1.95
N GLU A 19 8.26 -4.13 1.52
CA GLU A 19 7.59 -2.90 1.97
C GLU A 19 6.98 -2.21 0.75
N VAL A 20 5.71 -1.81 0.86
CA VAL A 20 5.00 -1.07 -0.18
C VAL A 20 4.51 0.24 0.40
N LYS A 21 4.85 1.34 -0.27
CA LYS A 21 4.33 2.66 0.08
C LYS A 21 2.93 2.82 -0.50
N LEU A 22 1.94 2.89 0.38
CA LEU A 22 0.56 3.24 0.00
C LEU A 22 0.38 4.76 0.02
N SER A 23 -0.55 5.24 -0.79
CA SER A 23 -1.03 6.62 -0.74
C SER A 23 -1.96 6.83 0.46
N SER A 24 -2.24 8.10 0.80
CA SER A 24 -3.06 8.46 1.97
C SER A 24 -4.48 7.91 1.95
N ASN A 25 -5.01 7.58 0.78
CA ASN A 25 -6.32 6.93 0.61
C ASN A 25 -6.27 5.40 0.72
N MET A 26 -5.12 4.83 1.09
CA MET A 26 -4.90 3.38 1.23
C MET A 26 -5.18 2.59 -0.05
N ASP A 27 -5.00 3.22 -1.22
CA ASP A 27 -5.18 2.58 -2.53
C ASP A 27 -4.19 1.41 -2.72
N LEU A 28 -4.73 0.20 -2.91
CA LEU A 28 -3.97 -1.02 -3.10
C LEU A 28 -3.51 -1.24 -4.56
N SER A 29 -3.82 -0.33 -5.47
CA SER A 29 -3.40 -0.42 -6.88
C SER A 29 -1.91 -0.73 -7.09
N PRO A 30 -0.97 -0.27 -6.23
CA PRO A 30 0.44 -0.65 -6.38
C PRO A 30 0.72 -2.15 -6.31
N PHE A 31 -0.18 -2.93 -5.70
CA PHE A 31 -0.06 -4.39 -5.68
C PHE A 31 -0.54 -5.04 -6.98
N PHE A 32 -1.49 -4.43 -7.67
CA PHE A 32 -2.23 -5.03 -8.78
C PHE A 32 -2.01 -4.35 -10.12
N SER A 33 -1.34 -3.21 -10.17
CA SER A 33 -1.15 -2.42 -11.38
C SER A 33 0.32 -2.33 -11.77
N SER A 34 0.73 -3.14 -12.75
CA SER A 34 1.94 -2.85 -13.52
C SER A 34 1.80 -3.45 -14.92
N ALA A 35 2.42 -2.84 -15.90
CA ALA A 35 2.47 -3.41 -17.25
C ALA A 35 3.27 -4.71 -17.23
N GLY A 36 2.59 -5.84 -17.28
CA GLY A 36 3.15 -7.19 -17.42
C GLY A 36 3.21 -8.00 -16.12
N LYS A 37 3.87 -7.53 -15.07
CA LYS A 37 3.90 -8.17 -13.74
C LYS A 37 3.70 -7.10 -12.67
N ALA A 38 2.99 -7.41 -11.61
CA ALA A 38 2.92 -6.53 -10.46
C ALA A 38 4.32 -6.30 -9.89
N LYS A 39 4.65 -5.06 -9.56
CA LYS A 39 5.97 -4.68 -9.01
C LYS A 39 6.33 -5.45 -7.73
N ASN A 40 5.34 -6.03 -7.08
CA ASN A 40 5.47 -6.78 -5.84
C ASN A 40 5.36 -8.30 -6.05
N GLY A 41 5.58 -8.79 -7.27
CA GLY A 41 5.58 -10.21 -7.59
C GLY A 41 4.22 -10.90 -7.63
N ILE A 42 3.12 -10.16 -7.45
CA ILE A 42 1.76 -10.72 -7.54
C ILE A 42 1.46 -11.06 -9.01
N ASP A 43 0.96 -12.27 -9.24
CA ASP A 43 0.51 -12.66 -10.57
C ASP A 43 -0.74 -11.85 -10.95
N LEU A 44 -0.60 -11.07 -12.03
CA LEU A 44 -1.71 -10.25 -12.56
C LEU A 44 -2.85 -11.07 -13.17
N LYS A 45 -2.68 -12.38 -13.31
CA LYS A 45 -3.75 -13.31 -13.70
C LYS A 45 -4.52 -13.87 -12.50
N SER A 46 -4.10 -13.54 -11.27
CA SER A 46 -4.83 -13.93 -10.08
C SER A 46 -6.23 -13.33 -10.10
N PRO A 47 -7.27 -14.09 -9.75
CA PRO A 47 -8.65 -13.61 -9.60
C PRO A 47 -8.75 -12.40 -8.66
N LEU A 48 -7.82 -12.26 -7.72
CA LEU A 48 -7.76 -11.13 -6.81
C LEU A 48 -7.52 -9.79 -7.53
N CYS A 49 -6.77 -9.79 -8.64
CA CYS A 49 -6.56 -8.58 -9.43
C CYS A 49 -7.87 -8.08 -10.06
N ASP A 50 -8.64 -8.98 -10.65
CA ASP A 50 -9.95 -8.66 -11.24
C ASP A 50 -10.93 -8.21 -10.15
N ALA A 51 -10.99 -8.95 -9.04
CA ALA A 51 -11.84 -8.62 -7.90
C ALA A 51 -11.51 -7.24 -7.31
N TYR A 52 -10.24 -6.86 -7.23
CA TYR A 52 -9.85 -5.54 -6.75
C TYR A 52 -10.39 -4.42 -7.64
N PHE A 53 -10.25 -4.54 -8.95
CA PHE A 53 -10.74 -3.53 -9.88
C PHE A 53 -12.27 -3.49 -9.93
N ASP A 54 -12.94 -4.64 -9.86
CA ASP A 54 -14.39 -4.71 -9.78
C ASP A 54 -14.94 -4.10 -8.48
N PHE A 55 -14.25 -4.30 -7.36
CA PHE A 55 -14.55 -3.61 -6.10
C PHE A 55 -14.36 -2.09 -6.23
N LYS A 56 -13.26 -1.65 -6.81
CA LYS A 56 -12.95 -0.23 -7.01
C LYS A 56 -13.97 0.47 -7.93
N GLU A 57 -14.51 -0.25 -8.90
CA GLU A 57 -15.56 0.22 -9.80
C GLU A 57 -16.98 0.07 -9.21
N GLY A 58 -17.12 -0.49 -8.02
CA GLY A 58 -18.39 -0.68 -7.33
C GLY A 58 -19.26 -1.81 -7.91
N LYS A 59 -18.67 -2.73 -8.67
CA LYS A 59 -19.36 -3.89 -9.23
C LYS A 59 -19.56 -5.02 -8.21
N ILE A 60 -18.65 -5.13 -7.26
CA ILE A 60 -18.74 -6.06 -6.13
C ILE A 60 -18.62 -5.28 -4.81
N ASP A 61 -19.13 -5.84 -3.74
CA ASP A 61 -19.01 -5.30 -2.40
C ASP A 61 -17.70 -5.72 -1.70
N ILE A 62 -17.43 -5.13 -0.54
CA ILE A 62 -16.22 -5.42 0.23
C ILE A 62 -16.18 -6.88 0.70
N SER A 63 -17.31 -7.47 1.06
CA SER A 63 -17.37 -8.85 1.55
C SER A 63 -17.02 -9.85 0.46
N THR A 64 -17.42 -9.58 -0.77
CA THR A 64 -17.05 -10.38 -1.93
C THR A 64 -15.55 -10.28 -2.21
N PHE A 65 -15.01 -9.05 -2.16
CA PHE A 65 -13.57 -8.84 -2.32
C PHE A 65 -12.75 -9.52 -1.22
N GLU A 66 -13.17 -9.42 0.06
CA GLU A 66 -12.53 -10.09 1.19
C GLU A 66 -12.50 -11.61 1.01
N SER A 67 -13.59 -12.20 0.55
CA SER A 67 -13.66 -13.66 0.30
C SER A 67 -12.64 -14.10 -0.76
N VAL A 68 -12.50 -13.35 -1.86
CA VAL A 68 -11.50 -13.64 -2.90
C VAL A 68 -10.08 -13.43 -2.36
N PHE A 69 -9.87 -12.39 -1.53
CA PHE A 69 -8.59 -12.14 -0.91
C PHE A 69 -8.15 -13.26 0.03
N GLU A 70 -9.07 -13.78 0.85
CA GLU A 70 -8.81 -14.90 1.76
C GLU A 70 -8.52 -16.20 1.01
N GLU A 71 -9.17 -16.45 -0.11
CA GLU A 71 -8.96 -17.63 -0.93
C GLU A 71 -7.60 -17.59 -1.66
N GLU A 72 -7.26 -16.46 -2.26
CA GLU A 72 -6.03 -16.30 -3.04
C GLU A 72 -4.80 -16.03 -2.18
N MET A 73 -4.94 -15.31 -1.06
CA MET A 73 -3.91 -14.96 -0.08
C MET A 73 -2.57 -14.56 -0.72
N CYS A 74 -2.59 -13.72 -1.75
CA CYS A 74 -1.39 -13.34 -2.50
C CYS A 74 -0.35 -12.59 -1.64
N PHE A 75 -0.79 -11.92 -0.58
CA PHE A 75 0.09 -11.25 0.39
C PHE A 75 -0.58 -11.16 1.76
N LEU A 76 0.23 -11.09 2.80
CA LEU A 76 -0.21 -10.94 4.18
C LEU A 76 0.30 -9.61 4.75
N PRO A 77 -0.58 -8.65 5.06
CA PRO A 77 -0.18 -7.42 5.75
C PRO A 77 0.34 -7.74 7.15
N LEU A 78 1.56 -7.36 7.47
CA LEU A 78 2.17 -7.62 8.79
C LEU A 78 2.05 -6.42 9.71
N CYS A 79 2.41 -5.23 9.24
CA CYS A 79 2.38 -4.00 10.02
C CYS A 79 2.47 -2.77 9.13
N TYR A 80 2.12 -1.63 9.68
CA TYR A 80 2.41 -0.33 9.09
C TYR A 80 3.67 0.26 9.72
N ARG A 81 4.54 0.81 8.88
CA ARG A 81 5.68 1.59 9.35
C ARG A 81 5.19 2.98 9.73
N MET A 82 5.46 3.39 10.96
CA MET A 82 5.19 4.74 11.43
C MET A 82 6.36 5.65 11.10
N GLY A 83 6.05 6.83 10.56
CA GLY A 83 6.99 7.94 10.44
C GLY A 83 7.03 8.78 11.72
N ALA A 84 8.05 9.62 11.84
CA ALA A 84 8.13 10.63 12.89
C ALA A 84 8.37 12.00 12.25
N VAL A 85 7.65 13.01 12.72
CA VAL A 85 7.87 14.41 12.35
C VAL A 85 8.51 15.11 13.53
N TYR A 86 9.65 15.74 13.30
CA TYR A 86 10.38 16.51 14.32
C TYR A 86 10.22 18.00 14.04
N TYR A 87 9.88 18.76 15.06
CA TYR A 87 9.73 20.21 14.98
C TYR A 87 10.34 20.89 16.20
N SER A 88 10.61 22.18 16.09
CA SER A 88 11.18 22.96 17.21
C SER A 88 10.14 23.18 18.31
N ARG A 89 10.58 23.20 19.56
CA ARG A 89 9.71 23.34 20.74
C ARG A 89 8.74 24.54 20.74
N PRO A 90 9.08 25.71 20.18
CA PRO A 90 8.14 26.82 20.18
C PRO A 90 6.95 26.61 19.23
N LEU A 91 7.03 25.69 18.28
CA LEU A 91 5.91 25.42 17.38
C LEU A 91 4.82 24.63 18.11
N SER A 92 3.63 25.18 18.18
CA SER A 92 2.42 24.45 18.56
C SER A 92 1.44 24.39 17.39
N PHE A 93 0.74 23.27 17.25
CA PHE A 93 -0.25 23.07 16.20
C PHE A 93 -1.30 22.05 16.64
N GLU A 94 -2.47 22.17 16.04
CA GLU A 94 -3.53 21.19 16.18
C GLU A 94 -3.53 20.22 14.99
N GLY A 95 -3.64 18.93 15.28
CA GLY A 95 -3.72 17.88 14.27
C GLY A 95 -2.53 16.92 14.30
N SER A 96 -2.58 15.97 13.37
CA SER A 96 -1.54 14.96 13.21
C SER A 96 -1.03 15.03 11.78
N PRO A 97 0.19 15.54 11.55
CA PRO A 97 0.78 15.52 10.23
C PRO A 97 0.95 14.08 9.74
N THR A 98 0.73 13.87 8.46
CA THR A 98 0.95 12.58 7.80
C THR A 98 2.09 12.69 6.81
N GLU A 99 2.63 11.56 6.35
CA GLU A 99 3.69 11.56 5.33
C GLU A 99 3.24 12.24 4.02
N SER A 100 1.96 12.11 3.67
CA SER A 100 1.37 12.72 2.48
C SER A 100 0.96 14.18 2.67
N ASP A 101 0.77 14.61 3.92
CA ASP A 101 0.38 15.97 4.27
C ASP A 101 1.08 16.42 5.57
N ILE A 102 2.34 16.81 5.43
CA ILE A 102 3.17 17.31 6.54
C ILE A 102 2.65 18.66 7.05
N TYR A 103 2.00 19.43 6.18
CA TYR A 103 1.49 20.78 6.47
C TYR A 103 0.00 20.78 6.82
N SER A 104 -0.54 19.63 7.20
CA SER A 104 -1.92 19.54 7.67
C SER A 104 -2.19 20.58 8.76
N ASN A 105 -3.29 21.31 8.61
CA ASN A 105 -3.71 22.37 9.52
C ASN A 105 -2.65 23.49 9.76
N ILE A 106 -1.87 23.83 8.75
CA ILE A 106 -0.85 24.90 8.85
C ILE A 106 -1.41 26.22 9.40
N TYR A 107 -2.71 26.47 9.24
CA TYR A 107 -3.36 27.69 9.79
C TYR A 107 -3.44 27.73 11.31
N SER A 108 -3.34 26.57 11.97
CA SER A 108 -3.33 26.46 13.44
C SER A 108 -1.92 26.55 14.03
N TRP A 109 -0.90 26.64 13.17
CA TRP A 109 0.47 26.69 13.64
C TRP A 109 0.77 28.05 14.28
N SER A 110 1.34 28.02 15.47
CA SER A 110 1.76 29.20 16.23
C SER A 110 3.13 28.98 16.86
N PHE A 111 3.86 30.09 17.10
CA PHE A 111 5.19 30.11 17.70
C PHE A 111 5.14 30.78 19.05
#